data_3cc3a37bf16c1aba22e1fde1aef1d06a
#
_entry.id   3cc3a37bf16c1aba22e1fde1aef1d06a
#
_cell.length_a   1.000
_cell.length_b   1.000
_cell.length_c   1.000
_cell.angle_alpha   90.00
_cell.angle_beta   90.00
_cell.angle_gamma   90.00
#
_symmetry.space_group_name_H-M   'P 1'
#
loop_
_entity.id
_entity.type
_entity.pdbx_description
1 polymer ?
#
loop_
_entity_poly.entity_id
_entity_poly.type
_entity_poly.pdbx_seq_one_letter_code
_entity_poly.pdbx_strand_id
1 'polypeptide(L)'
;MEIHEFLLVEDNPDDELLTLRAIKKKHIANPVVVVHDGVQALDYLFCRGEYASRDRSSLPSLVLLDLKLPKIDGIEVLKQMRCNEITRLIPVVVFTTSNEESDIIKSYEFGANSYVRKPVVFEDFIEAVGQLGLYWLVLNHPIVRYE
;
A
#
# COMPACT_ATOMS: atom_id res chain seq x y z
N MET A 1 6.58 17.18 -14.13
CA MET A 1 6.88 16.10 -13.16
C MET A 1 5.62 15.32 -12.89
N GLU A 2 5.65 14.05 -13.15
CA GLU A 2 4.51 13.17 -12.88
C GLU A 2 4.37 12.91 -11.39
N ILE A 3 3.16 13.12 -10.86
CA ILE A 3 2.84 12.78 -9.48
C ILE A 3 2.07 11.46 -9.51
N HIS A 4 2.66 10.43 -8.92
CA HIS A 4 2.06 9.11 -8.87
C HIS A 4 1.18 8.97 -7.64
N GLU A 5 0.08 8.25 -7.79
CA GLU A 5 -0.79 7.97 -6.67
C GLU A 5 -0.22 6.88 -5.77
N PHE A 6 -0.75 6.83 -4.56
CA PHE A 6 -0.38 5.89 -3.52
C PHE A 6 -1.66 5.16 -3.08
N LEU A 7 -1.61 3.84 -3.04
CA LEU A 7 -2.76 3.03 -2.63
C LEU A 7 -2.59 2.62 -1.17
N LEU A 8 -3.55 3.01 -0.35
CA LEU A 8 -3.62 2.60 1.06
C LEU A 8 -4.70 1.53 1.20
N VAL A 9 -4.30 0.34 1.64
CA VAL A 9 -5.21 -0.78 1.89
C VAL A 9 -5.34 -0.96 3.40
N GLU A 10 -6.42 -0.44 3.98
CA GLU A 10 -6.61 -0.34 5.42
C GLU A 10 -8.10 -0.42 5.77
N ASP A 11 -8.48 -1.39 6.62
CA ASP A 11 -9.87 -1.53 7.05
C ASP A 11 -10.18 -0.81 8.37
N ASN A 12 -9.17 -0.43 9.14
CA ASN A 12 -9.35 0.26 10.42
C ASN A 12 -9.48 1.78 10.19
N PRO A 13 -10.65 2.38 10.50
CA PRO A 13 -10.87 3.81 10.24
C PRO A 13 -9.91 4.73 11.00
N ASP A 14 -9.50 4.34 12.20
CA ASP A 14 -8.58 5.15 13.00
C ASP A 14 -7.18 5.16 12.40
N ASP A 15 -6.71 4.00 11.96
CA ASP A 15 -5.40 3.88 11.30
C ASP A 15 -5.39 4.57 9.94
N GLU A 16 -6.49 4.50 9.21
CA GLU A 16 -6.66 5.25 7.96
C GLU A 16 -6.50 6.76 8.22
N LEU A 17 -7.23 7.28 9.20
CA LEU A 17 -7.18 8.70 9.55
C LEU A 17 -5.79 9.14 9.97
N LEU A 18 -5.11 8.34 10.80
CA LEU A 18 -3.76 8.63 11.24
C LEU A 18 -2.76 8.64 10.08
N THR A 19 -2.92 7.70 9.16
CA THR A 19 -2.06 7.59 7.98
C THR A 19 -2.22 8.82 7.09
N LEU A 20 -3.46 9.20 6.79
CA LEU A 20 -3.75 10.37 5.96
C LEU A 20 -3.24 11.66 6.63
N ARG A 21 -3.38 11.76 7.95
CA ARG A 21 -2.89 12.89 8.72
C ARG A 21 -1.36 13.01 8.65
N ALA A 22 -0.66 11.87 8.75
CA ALA A 22 0.79 11.84 8.66
C ALA A 22 1.29 12.28 7.28
N ILE A 23 0.65 11.79 6.22
CA ILE A 23 0.97 12.17 4.84
C ILE A 23 0.82 13.68 4.66
N LYS A 24 -0.28 14.24 5.14
CA LYS A 24 -0.54 15.68 5.06
C LYS A 24 0.48 16.48 5.88
N LYS A 25 0.79 16.03 7.09
CA LYS A 25 1.73 16.72 7.99
C LYS A 25 3.14 16.80 7.40
N LYS A 26 3.55 15.79 6.65
CA LYS A 26 4.87 15.75 6.00
C LYS A 26 4.86 16.40 4.60
N HIS A 27 3.76 17.05 4.23
CA HIS A 27 3.61 17.77 2.96
C HIS A 27 3.86 16.89 1.73
N ILE A 28 3.47 15.63 1.81
CA ILE A 28 3.57 14.70 0.68
C ILE A 28 2.38 14.94 -0.24
N ALA A 29 2.65 15.35 -1.48
CA ALA A 29 1.63 15.79 -2.42
C ALA A 29 0.97 14.67 -3.21
N ASN A 30 1.44 13.45 -3.08
CA ASN A 30 0.91 12.32 -3.85
C ASN A 30 -0.56 12.05 -3.51
N PRO A 31 -1.45 11.92 -4.51
CA PRO A 31 -2.84 11.55 -4.24
C PRO A 31 -2.91 10.19 -3.57
N VAL A 32 -3.77 10.06 -2.57
CA VAL A 32 -3.97 8.81 -1.83
C VAL A 32 -5.32 8.23 -2.21
N VAL A 33 -5.33 6.98 -2.67
CA VAL A 33 -6.54 6.22 -2.88
C VAL A 33 -6.64 5.22 -1.74
N VAL A 34 -7.79 5.18 -1.07
CA VAL A 34 -8.02 4.30 0.07
C VAL A 34 -8.99 3.20 -0.31
N VAL A 35 -8.64 1.96 -0.02
CA VAL A 35 -9.54 0.81 -0.13
C VAL A 35 -9.55 0.09 1.22
N HIS A 36 -10.65 -0.59 1.54
CA HIS A 36 -10.92 -1.05 2.89
C HIS A 36 -10.93 -2.57 3.06
N ASP A 37 -10.78 -3.33 1.99
CA ASP A 37 -10.70 -4.79 2.06
C ASP A 37 -9.89 -5.33 0.88
N GLY A 38 -9.59 -6.62 0.93
CA GLY A 38 -8.76 -7.26 -0.09
C GLY A 38 -9.43 -7.34 -1.46
N VAL A 39 -10.74 -7.46 -1.51
CA VAL A 39 -11.48 -7.47 -2.79
C VAL A 39 -11.41 -6.10 -3.45
N GLN A 40 -11.64 -5.02 -2.70
CA GLN A 40 -11.50 -3.65 -3.21
C GLN A 40 -10.08 -3.39 -3.72
N ALA A 41 -9.07 -3.87 -2.97
CA ALA A 41 -7.68 -3.68 -3.38
C ALA A 41 -7.40 -4.34 -4.73
N LEU A 42 -7.82 -5.58 -4.91
CA LEU A 42 -7.61 -6.30 -6.17
C LEU A 42 -8.45 -5.71 -7.30
N ASP A 43 -9.68 -5.32 -7.01
CA ASP A 43 -10.53 -4.67 -8.01
C ASP A 43 -9.92 -3.35 -8.50
N TYR A 44 -9.36 -2.57 -7.58
CA TYR A 44 -8.67 -1.33 -7.93
C TYR A 44 -7.44 -1.61 -8.81
N LEU A 45 -6.57 -2.51 -8.35
CA LEU A 45 -5.32 -2.81 -9.06
C LEU A 45 -5.54 -3.42 -10.44
N PHE A 46 -6.56 -4.26 -10.59
CA PHE A 46 -6.84 -4.96 -11.84
C PHE A 46 -7.98 -4.33 -12.66
N CYS A 47 -8.46 -3.16 -12.26
CA CYS A 47 -9.52 -2.44 -12.96
C CYS A 47 -10.78 -3.28 -13.16
N ARG A 48 -11.26 -3.84 -12.05
CA ARG A 48 -12.46 -4.68 -12.01
C ARG A 48 -13.54 -4.06 -11.11
N GLY A 49 -14.77 -4.61 -11.15
CA GLY A 49 -15.85 -4.19 -10.29
C GLY A 49 -16.14 -2.70 -10.43
N GLU A 50 -16.23 -2.00 -9.32
CA GLU A 50 -16.50 -0.56 -9.31
C GLU A 50 -15.37 0.28 -9.92
N TYR A 51 -14.19 -0.32 -10.12
CA TYR A 51 -13.04 0.35 -10.73
C TYR A 51 -12.80 -0.04 -12.19
N ALA A 52 -13.80 -0.64 -12.85
CA ALA A 52 -13.66 -1.13 -14.21
C ALA A 52 -13.34 -0.04 -15.23
N SER A 53 -13.75 1.20 -14.98
CA SER A 53 -13.49 2.34 -15.86
C SER A 53 -12.13 3.00 -15.61
N ARG A 54 -11.38 2.55 -14.62
CA ARG A 54 -10.08 3.13 -14.29
C ARG A 54 -9.04 2.83 -15.37
N ASP A 55 -8.16 3.79 -15.64
CA ASP A 55 -7.09 3.62 -16.62
C ASP A 55 -6.08 2.57 -16.13
N ARG A 56 -5.91 1.50 -16.90
CA ARG A 56 -5.02 0.38 -16.58
C ARG A 56 -3.54 0.76 -16.57
N SER A 57 -3.17 1.83 -17.25
CA SER A 57 -1.79 2.32 -17.27
C SER A 57 -1.45 3.18 -16.05
N SER A 58 -2.46 3.63 -15.31
CA SER A 58 -2.28 4.47 -14.12
C SER A 58 -2.09 3.61 -12.88
N LEU A 59 -0.87 3.11 -12.68
CA LEU A 59 -0.54 2.24 -11.55
C LEU A 59 -0.06 3.07 -10.35
N PRO A 60 -0.38 2.65 -9.11
CA PRO A 60 0.17 3.33 -7.95
C PRO A 60 1.69 3.12 -7.86
N SER A 61 2.39 4.13 -7.35
CA SER A 61 3.84 4.04 -7.12
C SER A 61 4.18 3.32 -5.83
N LEU A 62 3.20 3.12 -4.97
CA LEU A 62 3.35 2.43 -3.69
C LEU A 62 2.01 1.85 -3.29
N VAL A 63 2.03 0.65 -2.72
CA VAL A 63 0.91 0.07 -2.00
C VAL A 63 1.33 -0.09 -0.54
N LEU A 64 0.62 0.56 0.35
CA LEU A 64 0.77 0.38 1.80
C LEU A 64 -0.33 -0.58 2.23
N LEU A 65 0.05 -1.76 2.69
CA LEU A 65 -0.84 -2.92 2.80
C LEU A 65 -0.90 -3.46 4.22
N ASP A 66 -2.08 -3.46 4.83
CA ASP A 66 -2.30 -4.21 6.06
C ASP A 66 -2.53 -5.69 5.72
N LEU A 67 -2.10 -6.58 6.59
CA LEU A 67 -2.28 -8.02 6.41
C LEU A 67 -3.66 -8.50 6.84
N LYS A 68 -4.21 -7.92 7.89
CA LYS A 68 -5.49 -8.37 8.47
C LYS A 68 -6.65 -7.62 7.85
N LEU A 69 -7.06 -8.07 6.68
CA LEU A 69 -8.14 -7.46 5.92
C LEU A 69 -9.35 -8.39 5.85
N PRO A 70 -10.59 -7.80 5.80
CA PRO A 70 -11.78 -8.60 5.52
C PRO A 70 -11.77 -9.16 4.10
N LYS A 71 -12.53 -10.20 3.87
CA LYS A 71 -12.79 -10.87 2.58
C LYS A 71 -11.58 -11.60 2.03
N ILE A 72 -10.56 -10.88 1.60
CA ILE A 72 -9.28 -11.44 1.13
C ILE A 72 -8.19 -10.77 1.97
N ASP A 73 -7.33 -11.57 2.61
CA ASP A 73 -6.28 -11.03 3.47
C ASP A 73 -5.12 -10.41 2.67
N GLY A 74 -4.27 -9.66 3.37
CA GLY A 74 -3.18 -8.94 2.73
C GLY A 74 -2.13 -9.84 2.06
N ILE A 75 -1.86 -11.01 2.62
CA ILE A 75 -0.91 -11.96 2.01
C ILE A 75 -1.43 -12.42 0.65
N GLU A 76 -2.74 -12.71 0.54
CA GLU A 76 -3.34 -13.13 -0.72
C GLU A 76 -3.35 -11.97 -1.74
N VAL A 77 -3.60 -10.75 -1.29
CA VAL A 77 -3.48 -9.56 -2.15
C VAL A 77 -2.07 -9.45 -2.72
N LEU A 78 -1.06 -9.56 -1.88
CA LEU A 78 0.34 -9.50 -2.27
C LEU A 78 0.69 -10.60 -3.27
N LYS A 79 0.27 -11.81 -2.98
CA LYS A 79 0.50 -12.97 -3.84
C LYS A 79 -0.08 -12.74 -5.25
N GLN A 80 -1.31 -12.28 -5.34
CA GLN A 80 -1.95 -12.01 -6.63
C GLN A 80 -1.27 -10.86 -7.38
N MET A 81 -0.83 -9.82 -6.68
CA MET A 81 -0.06 -8.75 -7.30
C MET A 81 1.22 -9.27 -7.94
N ARG A 82 1.95 -10.14 -7.26
CA ARG A 82 3.24 -10.65 -7.77
C ARG A 82 3.09 -11.67 -8.89
N CYS A 83 1.93 -12.30 -8.99
CA CYS A 83 1.65 -13.26 -10.07
C CYS A 83 1.13 -12.59 -11.34
N ASN A 84 0.90 -11.28 -11.34
CA ASN A 84 0.36 -10.55 -12.49
C ASN A 84 1.45 -9.64 -13.09
N GLU A 85 1.65 -9.71 -14.39
CA GLU A 85 2.69 -8.94 -15.08
C GLU A 85 2.55 -7.43 -14.91
N ILE A 86 1.32 -6.95 -14.77
CA ILE A 86 1.05 -5.51 -14.67
C ILE A 86 1.46 -4.98 -13.29
N THR A 87 1.21 -5.75 -12.23
CA THR A 87 1.38 -5.29 -10.84
C THR A 87 2.63 -5.82 -10.14
N ARG A 88 3.34 -6.77 -10.73
CA ARG A 88 4.43 -7.50 -10.05
C ARG A 88 5.59 -6.62 -9.61
N LEU A 89 5.78 -5.45 -10.19
CA LEU A 89 6.89 -4.55 -9.88
C LEU A 89 6.48 -3.34 -9.02
N ILE A 90 5.22 -3.24 -8.65
CA ILE A 90 4.77 -2.15 -7.77
C ILE A 90 5.37 -2.35 -6.37
N PRO A 91 6.04 -1.34 -5.79
CA PRO A 91 6.51 -1.45 -4.42
C PRO A 91 5.37 -1.68 -3.44
N VAL A 92 5.53 -2.66 -2.56
CA VAL A 92 4.56 -2.97 -1.50
C VAL A 92 5.27 -2.92 -0.17
N VAL A 93 4.77 -2.07 0.71
CA VAL A 93 5.19 -2.02 2.12
C VAL A 93 4.05 -2.60 2.95
N VAL A 94 4.32 -3.67 3.68
CA VAL A 94 3.37 -4.21 4.64
C VAL A 94 3.41 -3.33 5.89
N PHE A 95 2.25 -2.83 6.31
CA PHE A 95 2.11 -1.97 7.48
C PHE A 95 0.98 -2.52 8.34
N THR A 96 1.32 -3.21 9.42
CA THR A 96 0.37 -4.03 10.19
C THR A 96 0.71 -4.05 11.67
N THR A 97 -0.27 -4.39 12.51
CA THR A 97 -0.04 -4.60 13.94
C THR A 97 0.62 -5.95 14.24
N SER A 98 0.62 -6.87 13.30
CA SER A 98 1.19 -8.20 13.52
C SER A 98 2.71 -8.15 13.68
N ASN A 99 3.21 -8.86 14.69
CA ASN A 99 4.64 -9.10 14.87
C ASN A 99 4.96 -10.60 14.82
N GLU A 100 4.04 -11.41 14.31
CA GLU A 100 4.24 -12.85 14.19
C GLU A 100 5.31 -13.15 13.14
N GLU A 101 6.27 -13.98 13.51
CA GLU A 101 7.37 -14.35 12.61
C GLU A 101 6.86 -14.96 11.31
N SER A 102 5.81 -15.79 11.39
CA SER A 102 5.22 -16.39 10.20
C SER A 102 4.66 -15.38 9.21
N ASP A 103 4.06 -14.29 9.70
CA ASP A 103 3.53 -13.22 8.85
C ASP A 103 4.67 -12.46 8.18
N ILE A 104 5.75 -12.21 8.91
CA ILE A 104 6.92 -11.53 8.37
C ILE A 104 7.56 -12.38 7.26
N ILE A 105 7.77 -13.65 7.53
CA ILE A 105 8.38 -14.59 6.56
C ILE A 105 7.53 -14.68 5.29
N LYS A 106 6.21 -14.91 5.44
CA LYS A 106 5.31 -15.00 4.29
C LYS A 106 5.27 -13.71 3.47
N SER A 107 5.30 -12.56 4.15
CA SER A 107 5.32 -11.27 3.46
C SER A 107 6.52 -11.15 2.52
N TYR A 108 7.70 -11.50 3.02
CA TYR A 108 8.90 -11.45 2.18
C TYR A 108 8.92 -12.55 1.12
N GLU A 109 8.47 -13.76 1.45
CA GLU A 109 8.38 -14.85 0.48
C GLU A 109 7.48 -14.50 -0.71
N PHE A 110 6.37 -13.81 -0.46
CA PHE A 110 5.45 -13.39 -1.52
C PHE A 110 5.78 -12.03 -2.11
N GLY A 111 6.92 -11.45 -1.76
CA GLY A 111 7.48 -10.32 -2.50
C GLY A 111 7.21 -8.94 -1.93
N ALA A 112 6.97 -8.81 -0.63
CA ALA A 112 6.94 -7.48 0.00
C ALA A 112 8.33 -6.85 -0.07
N ASN A 113 8.35 -5.54 -0.30
CA ASN A 113 9.60 -4.77 -0.31
C ASN A 113 10.06 -4.44 1.10
N SER A 114 9.12 -4.20 2.02
CA SER A 114 9.45 -4.01 3.43
C SER A 114 8.26 -4.38 4.30
N TYR A 115 8.53 -4.58 5.57
CA TYR A 115 7.56 -4.94 6.59
C TYR A 115 7.74 -4.00 7.77
N VAL A 116 6.71 -3.25 8.10
CA VAL A 116 6.74 -2.30 9.20
C VAL A 116 5.59 -2.61 10.15
N ARG A 117 5.93 -2.82 11.42
CA ARG A 117 4.92 -2.98 12.45
C ARG A 117 4.34 -1.61 12.82
N LYS A 118 3.01 -1.50 12.86
CA LYS A 118 2.34 -0.26 13.26
C LYS A 118 2.72 0.09 14.70
N PRO A 119 3.30 1.26 14.96
CA PRO A 119 3.57 1.70 16.33
C PRO A 119 2.28 1.91 17.12
N VAL A 120 2.32 1.62 18.41
CA VAL A 120 1.19 1.82 19.32
C VAL A 120 1.09 3.28 19.75
N VAL A 121 2.24 3.95 19.89
CA VAL A 121 2.30 5.35 20.29
C VAL A 121 1.98 6.24 19.11
N PHE A 122 1.06 7.19 19.29
CA PHE A 122 0.55 8.08 18.24
C PHE A 122 1.68 8.80 17.48
N GLU A 123 2.61 9.42 18.22
CA GLU A 123 3.71 10.19 17.61
C GLU A 123 4.60 9.28 16.77
N ASP A 124 4.87 8.08 17.24
CA ASP A 124 5.68 7.10 16.52
C ASP A 124 4.98 6.61 15.25
N PHE A 125 3.67 6.44 15.30
CA PHE A 125 2.87 6.08 14.14
C PHE A 125 2.98 7.15 13.05
N ILE A 126 2.76 8.40 13.43
CA ILE A 126 2.85 9.54 12.51
C ILE A 126 4.25 9.62 11.90
N GLU A 127 5.28 9.46 12.71
CA GLU A 127 6.67 9.52 12.23
C GLU A 127 7.01 8.36 11.29
N ALA A 128 6.58 7.15 11.62
CA ALA A 128 6.81 5.98 10.77
C ALA A 128 6.18 6.17 9.38
N VAL A 129 4.91 6.59 9.33
CA VAL A 129 4.22 6.83 8.07
C VAL A 129 4.90 7.97 7.29
N GLY A 130 5.31 9.01 7.98
CA GLY A 130 6.02 10.13 7.37
C GLY A 130 7.32 9.68 6.69
N GLN A 131 8.10 8.84 7.36
CA GLN A 131 9.34 8.30 6.79
C GLN A 131 9.08 7.37 5.61
N LEU A 132 8.07 6.51 5.70
CA LEU A 132 7.67 5.65 4.58
C LEU A 132 7.24 6.47 3.37
N GLY A 133 6.44 7.49 3.59
CA GLY A 133 6.00 8.38 2.53
C GLY A 133 7.16 9.13 1.88
N LEU A 134 8.06 9.67 2.69
CA LEU A 134 9.23 10.38 2.18
C LEU A 134 10.09 9.45 1.31
N TYR A 135 10.39 8.26 1.78
CA TYR A 135 11.22 7.34 1.02
C TYR A 135 10.52 6.85 -0.25
N TRP A 136 9.34 6.27 -0.10
CA TRP A 136 8.69 5.55 -1.21
C TRP A 136 8.00 6.47 -2.22
N LEU A 137 7.52 7.64 -1.79
CA LEU A 137 6.77 8.55 -2.65
C LEU A 137 7.62 9.71 -3.18
N VAL A 138 8.72 10.04 -2.53
CA VAL A 138 9.57 11.16 -2.91
C VAL A 138 10.96 10.70 -3.36
N LEU A 139 11.64 9.90 -2.56
CA LEU A 139 13.03 9.50 -2.82
C LEU A 139 13.16 8.29 -3.74
N ASN A 140 12.30 7.30 -3.58
CA ASN A 140 12.36 6.09 -4.41
C ASN A 140 11.98 6.41 -5.85
N HIS A 141 12.70 5.84 -6.78
CA HIS A 141 12.43 6.00 -8.21
C HIS A 141 11.58 4.81 -8.68
N PRO A 142 10.27 4.98 -8.90
CA PRO A 142 9.42 3.87 -9.33
C PRO A 142 9.68 3.51 -10.80
N ILE A 143 9.30 2.29 -11.17
CA ILE A 143 9.31 1.90 -12.57
C ILE A 143 8.11 2.55 -13.26
N VAL A 144 8.40 3.31 -14.32
CA VAL A 144 7.38 3.90 -15.17
C VAL A 144 7.20 3.02 -16.40
N ARG A 145 5.97 2.59 -16.67
CA ARG A 145 5.66 1.80 -17.86
C ARG A 145 4.99 2.69 -18.89
N TYR A 146 5.54 2.68 -20.07
CA TYR A 146 4.95 3.31 -21.25
C TYR A 146 4.36 2.23 -22.13
N GLU A 147 3.12 2.40 -22.54
CA GLU A 147 2.48 1.54 -23.52
C GLU A 147 2.37 2.26 -24.86
#